data_5494ce0059516dc49821d4b3287d222a
#
_entry.id   5494ce0059516dc49821d4b3287d222a
#
_cell.length_a   1.000
_cell.length_b   1.000
_cell.length_c   1.000
_cell.angle_alpha   90.00
_cell.angle_beta   90.00
_cell.angle_gamma   90.00
#
_symmetry.space_group_name_H-M   'P 1'
#
loop_
_entity.id
_entity.type
_entity.pdbx_description
1 polymer ?
#
loop_
_entity_poly.entity_id
_entity_poly.type
_entity_poly.pdbx_seq_one_letter_code
_entity_poly.pdbx_strand_id
1 'polypeptide(L)'
;MTERKRKNRLRPVREVTAPTLEFRTIHGYRRAYRIAGSGPAILLIHGIGDNSTTWNAVQAKLAQRFTVIAPDLLGHGRSDKPRADYSIAAYANGMRDLLSVLDIERATIVGHSLGGGVAMQFAYQFPHLVERLILVGAGGVTKDVNFVLRWASLPMGSEAIALLRLPLVLPAVQVAGRVLGAALGSTGLGRDLPNVLRILDDLPEPTASAAFSRTLRAVVDWRGQIVTMLDRCYLTEAIPVQIVWGTKDVVVPVRHAWMAHAAMPGSRLEIFEGSGHFPFHDDPARFIEVVERFMDSTAPAEYDQAALRGLLRTGGGERAVSGPAPTRVAVLNAMGSDERSAT
;
A
#
# COMPACT_ATOMS: atom_id res chain seq x y z
N MET A 1 -59.04 -4.72 -8.29
CA MET A 1 -57.74 -5.42 -8.21
C MET A 1 -56.88 -4.90 -9.36
N THR A 2 -55.99 -4.00 -9.10
CA THR A 2 -55.10 -3.39 -10.11
C THR A 2 -53.65 -3.56 -9.63
N GLU A 3 -52.99 -4.50 -10.27
CA GLU A 3 -51.56 -4.86 -10.07
C GLU A 3 -50.67 -3.71 -10.50
N ARG A 4 -50.05 -2.99 -9.55
CA ARG A 4 -49.01 -2.00 -9.81
C ARG A 4 -47.72 -2.72 -10.15
N LYS A 5 -47.39 -2.88 -11.43
CA LYS A 5 -46.04 -3.26 -11.92
C LYS A 5 -45.00 -2.29 -11.40
N ARG A 6 -44.19 -2.69 -10.43
CA ARG A 6 -42.98 -2.00 -10.03
C ARG A 6 -42.02 -2.02 -11.23
N LYS A 7 -41.91 -0.91 -11.95
CA LYS A 7 -40.85 -0.69 -12.94
C LYS A 7 -39.51 -0.62 -12.18
N ASN A 8 -38.70 -1.67 -12.32
CA ASN A 8 -37.32 -1.69 -11.90
C ASN A 8 -36.58 -0.65 -12.76
N ARG A 9 -36.43 0.59 -12.25
CA ARG A 9 -35.58 1.61 -12.90
C ARG A 9 -34.15 1.22 -12.65
N LEU A 10 -33.50 0.63 -13.64
CA LEU A 10 -32.04 0.55 -13.71
C LEU A 10 -31.51 1.96 -13.45
N ARG A 11 -30.69 2.12 -12.40
CA ARG A 11 -29.97 3.37 -12.19
C ARG A 11 -29.12 3.62 -13.44
N PRO A 12 -29.12 4.86 -14.01
CA PRO A 12 -28.27 5.15 -15.15
C PRO A 12 -26.82 4.84 -14.75
N VAL A 13 -26.12 4.07 -15.58
CA VAL A 13 -24.68 3.87 -15.48
C VAL A 13 -24.08 5.27 -15.62
N ARG A 14 -23.56 5.84 -14.52
CA ARG A 14 -22.84 7.11 -14.58
C ARG A 14 -21.63 6.87 -15.46
N GLU A 15 -21.46 7.70 -16.47
CA GLU A 15 -20.22 7.77 -17.25
C GLU A 15 -19.07 8.01 -16.27
N VAL A 16 -18.22 6.99 -16.09
CA VAL A 16 -17.05 7.12 -15.25
C VAL A 16 -16.00 7.86 -16.06
N THR A 17 -15.76 9.10 -15.71
CA THR A 17 -14.65 9.86 -16.27
C THR A 17 -13.34 9.12 -15.93
N ALA A 18 -12.48 8.94 -16.94
CA ALA A 18 -11.15 8.37 -16.73
C ALA A 18 -10.40 9.16 -15.64
N PRO A 19 -9.55 8.49 -14.83
CA PRO A 19 -8.78 9.17 -13.80
C PRO A 19 -7.97 10.33 -14.37
N THR A 20 -8.23 11.56 -13.89
CA THR A 20 -7.53 12.77 -14.31
C THR A 20 -6.30 13.00 -13.44
N LEU A 21 -5.20 13.40 -14.07
CA LEU A 21 -4.00 13.85 -13.36
C LEU A 21 -4.17 15.32 -12.99
N GLU A 22 -4.14 15.60 -11.71
CA GLU A 22 -4.26 16.93 -11.14
C GLU A 22 -3.05 17.30 -10.28
N PHE A 23 -2.94 18.59 -9.95
CA PHE A 23 -1.85 19.13 -9.15
C PHE A 23 -2.39 20.07 -8.08
N ARG A 24 -1.76 20.04 -6.90
CA ARG A 24 -1.93 21.03 -5.83
C ARG A 24 -0.57 21.44 -5.29
N THR A 25 -0.43 22.73 -4.99
CA THR A 25 0.76 23.21 -4.27
C THR A 25 0.49 23.14 -2.77
N ILE A 26 1.27 22.33 -2.06
CA ILE A 26 1.14 22.12 -0.61
C ILE A 26 2.52 22.37 -0.01
N HIS A 27 2.61 23.29 0.94
CA HIS A 27 3.88 23.73 1.57
C HIS A 27 4.95 24.15 0.55
N GLY A 28 4.54 24.80 -0.55
CA GLY A 28 5.42 25.26 -1.62
C GLY A 28 5.84 24.17 -2.62
N TYR A 29 5.44 22.91 -2.44
CA TYR A 29 5.75 21.81 -3.35
C TYR A 29 4.53 21.39 -4.16
N ARG A 30 4.71 21.20 -5.46
CA ARG A 30 3.69 20.66 -6.35
C ARG A 30 3.50 19.17 -6.07
N ARG A 31 2.27 18.81 -5.72
CA ARG A 31 1.82 17.43 -5.50
C ARG A 31 0.94 17.00 -6.65
N ALA A 32 1.31 15.91 -7.30
CA ALA A 32 0.51 15.28 -8.33
C ALA A 32 -0.39 14.21 -7.71
N TYR A 33 -1.59 14.05 -8.24
CA TYR A 33 -2.50 12.97 -7.89
C TYR A 33 -3.48 12.69 -9.02
N ARG A 34 -3.97 11.47 -9.08
CA ARG A 34 -5.06 11.09 -9.98
C ARG A 34 -6.34 10.98 -9.18
N ILE A 35 -7.42 11.53 -9.71
CA ILE A 35 -8.72 11.48 -9.06
C ILE A 35 -9.80 11.10 -10.06
N ALA A 36 -10.76 10.27 -9.63
CA ALA A 36 -11.92 9.88 -10.41
C ALA A 36 -13.09 9.47 -9.51
N GLY A 37 -14.29 9.53 -10.07
CA GLY A 37 -15.49 9.01 -9.44
C GLY A 37 -16.13 9.93 -8.41
N SER A 38 -17.09 9.38 -7.69
CA SER A 38 -17.82 10.08 -6.61
C SER A 38 -18.38 9.04 -5.63
N GLY A 39 -18.53 9.42 -4.37
CA GLY A 39 -18.98 8.57 -3.27
C GLY A 39 -17.95 8.54 -2.13
N PRO A 40 -17.97 7.53 -1.24
CA PRO A 40 -17.00 7.40 -0.17
C PRO A 40 -15.57 7.45 -0.70
N ALA A 41 -14.67 8.15 0.02
CA ALA A 41 -13.32 8.37 -0.46
C ALA A 41 -12.42 7.14 -0.23
N ILE A 42 -11.58 6.83 -1.23
CA ILE A 42 -10.49 5.85 -1.15
C ILE A 42 -9.20 6.54 -1.55
N LEU A 43 -8.20 6.50 -0.66
CA LEU A 43 -6.86 6.99 -0.91
C LEU A 43 -5.93 5.81 -1.21
N LEU A 44 -5.36 5.75 -2.41
CA LEU A 44 -4.47 4.68 -2.89
C LEU A 44 -3.01 5.11 -2.83
N ILE A 45 -2.24 4.61 -1.87
CA ILE A 45 -0.84 4.99 -1.63
C ILE A 45 0.10 3.95 -2.25
N HIS A 46 0.93 4.37 -3.20
CA HIS A 46 1.86 3.50 -3.94
C HIS A 46 3.13 3.13 -3.14
N GLY A 47 3.90 2.17 -3.67
CA GLY A 47 5.17 1.69 -3.11
C GLY A 47 6.37 2.62 -3.39
N ILE A 48 7.53 2.24 -2.86
CA ILE A 48 8.78 2.98 -3.09
C ILE A 48 9.16 2.98 -4.58
N GLY A 49 9.59 4.14 -5.08
CA GLY A 49 10.00 4.32 -6.48
C GLY A 49 8.87 4.31 -7.49
N ASP A 50 7.65 3.96 -7.08
CA ASP A 50 6.46 3.89 -7.92
C ASP A 50 5.74 5.25 -8.02
N ASN A 51 4.56 5.27 -8.60
CA ASN A 51 3.72 6.46 -8.74
C ASN A 51 2.23 6.07 -8.88
N SER A 52 1.35 7.04 -8.99
CA SER A 52 -0.11 6.83 -9.07
C SER A 52 -0.58 5.95 -10.23
N THR A 53 0.22 5.81 -11.30
CA THR A 53 -0.16 4.97 -12.46
C THR A 53 -0.18 3.49 -12.14
N THR A 54 0.45 3.07 -11.05
CA THR A 54 0.40 1.67 -10.58
C THR A 54 -1.04 1.20 -10.34
N TRP A 55 -1.95 2.12 -10.03
CA TRP A 55 -3.35 1.83 -9.74
C TRP A 55 -4.27 1.85 -10.98
N ASN A 56 -3.72 2.11 -12.20
CA ASN A 56 -4.52 2.26 -13.41
C ASN A 56 -5.43 1.06 -13.70
N ALA A 57 -4.98 -0.17 -13.38
CA ALA A 57 -5.75 -1.39 -13.60
C ALA A 57 -7.05 -1.45 -12.77
N VAL A 58 -7.09 -0.78 -11.62
CA VAL A 58 -8.19 -0.88 -10.66
C VAL A 58 -8.92 0.44 -10.42
N GLN A 59 -8.24 1.59 -10.58
CA GLN A 59 -8.76 2.91 -10.21
C GLN A 59 -10.06 3.25 -10.94
N ALA A 60 -10.11 3.08 -12.27
CA ALA A 60 -11.29 3.43 -13.06
C ALA A 60 -12.52 2.58 -12.69
N LYS A 61 -12.33 1.33 -12.32
CA LYS A 61 -13.43 0.45 -11.91
C LYS A 61 -13.93 0.80 -10.52
N LEU A 62 -13.04 1.01 -9.56
CA LEU A 62 -13.39 1.48 -8.21
C LEU A 62 -14.09 2.85 -8.26
N ALA A 63 -13.70 3.73 -9.19
CA ALA A 63 -14.30 5.04 -9.38
C ALA A 63 -15.78 5.01 -9.84
N GLN A 64 -16.30 3.84 -10.23
CA GLN A 64 -17.74 3.67 -10.47
C GLN A 64 -18.59 3.83 -9.21
N ARG A 65 -18.00 3.60 -8.03
CA ARG A 65 -18.67 3.60 -6.73
C ARG A 65 -18.07 4.56 -5.70
N PHE A 66 -16.80 4.93 -5.88
CA PHE A 66 -16.02 5.65 -4.89
C PHE A 66 -15.35 6.89 -5.49
N THR A 67 -15.04 7.88 -4.65
CA THR A 67 -14.08 8.93 -4.98
C THR A 67 -12.69 8.35 -4.77
N VAL A 68 -11.96 8.03 -5.84
CA VAL A 68 -10.68 7.34 -5.78
C VAL A 68 -9.54 8.32 -6.05
N ILE A 69 -8.68 8.52 -5.05
CA ILE A 69 -7.55 9.45 -5.08
C ILE A 69 -6.26 8.62 -5.02
N ALA A 70 -5.40 8.77 -6.01
CA ALA A 70 -4.10 8.13 -6.09
C ALA A 70 -3.00 9.20 -6.21
N PRO A 71 -2.36 9.63 -5.11
CA PRO A 71 -1.28 10.60 -5.14
C PRO A 71 0.03 9.99 -5.64
N ASP A 72 0.88 10.83 -6.24
CA ASP A 72 2.30 10.60 -6.30
C ASP A 72 2.93 11.14 -5.01
N LEU A 73 3.57 10.29 -4.22
CA LEU A 73 4.26 10.71 -3.00
C LEU A 73 5.33 11.77 -3.33
N LEU A 74 5.64 12.65 -2.38
CA LEU A 74 6.75 13.59 -2.56
C LEU A 74 8.02 12.82 -2.92
N GLY A 75 8.77 13.29 -3.92
CA GLY A 75 9.93 12.57 -4.40
C GLY A 75 9.65 11.50 -5.47
N HIS A 76 8.37 11.27 -5.83
CA HIS A 76 7.95 10.22 -6.75
C HIS A 76 7.09 10.78 -7.89
N GLY A 77 7.06 10.05 -9.01
CA GLY A 77 6.20 10.34 -10.16
C GLY A 77 6.29 11.79 -10.64
N ARG A 78 5.15 12.46 -10.74
CA ARG A 78 4.99 13.85 -11.18
C ARG A 78 4.98 14.87 -10.03
N SER A 79 5.05 14.42 -8.77
CA SER A 79 5.26 15.30 -7.62
C SER A 79 6.69 15.83 -7.60
N ASP A 80 6.88 17.01 -6.98
CA ASP A 80 8.20 17.59 -6.79
C ASP A 80 9.12 16.66 -5.98
N LYS A 81 10.44 16.78 -6.23
CA LYS A 81 11.49 15.95 -5.65
C LYS A 81 12.51 16.78 -4.88
N PRO A 82 12.09 17.58 -3.88
CA PRO A 82 12.97 18.47 -3.14
C PRO A 82 13.93 17.70 -2.23
N ARG A 83 14.90 18.41 -1.67
CA ARG A 83 15.63 17.94 -0.50
C ARG A 83 14.76 18.14 0.74
N ALA A 84 13.99 17.12 1.10
CA ALA A 84 13.01 17.15 2.20
C ALA A 84 13.13 15.92 3.10
N ASP A 85 12.28 15.86 4.13
CA ASP A 85 12.05 14.65 4.93
C ASP A 85 11.23 13.64 4.13
N TYR A 86 11.76 12.43 3.99
CA TYR A 86 11.16 11.29 3.30
C TYR A 86 10.83 10.13 4.25
N SER A 87 10.67 10.44 5.55
CA SER A 87 10.22 9.46 6.53
C SER A 87 8.76 9.05 6.30
N ILE A 88 8.39 7.88 6.81
CA ILE A 88 6.99 7.39 6.77
C ILE A 88 6.04 8.40 7.44
N ALA A 89 6.48 9.04 8.53
CA ALA A 89 5.69 10.06 9.23
C ALA A 89 5.47 11.32 8.37
N ALA A 90 6.50 11.76 7.64
CA ALA A 90 6.37 12.89 6.72
C ALA A 90 5.44 12.57 5.54
N TYR A 91 5.49 11.35 5.02
CA TYR A 91 4.53 10.89 4.01
C TYR A 91 3.10 10.88 4.54
N ALA A 92 2.86 10.36 5.75
CA ALA A 92 1.54 10.36 6.38
C ALA A 92 1.00 11.79 6.56
N ASN A 93 1.84 12.75 7.01
CA ASN A 93 1.48 14.17 7.05
C ASN A 93 1.07 14.70 5.67
N GLY A 94 1.86 14.39 4.63
CA GLY A 94 1.55 14.81 3.26
C GLY A 94 0.22 14.26 2.73
N MET A 95 -0.16 13.06 3.13
CA MET A 95 -1.47 12.46 2.79
C MET A 95 -2.61 13.17 3.52
N ARG A 96 -2.44 13.51 4.82
CA ARG A 96 -3.39 14.31 5.58
C ARG A 96 -3.61 15.69 4.91
N ASP A 97 -2.52 16.35 4.52
CA ASP A 97 -2.58 17.67 3.90
C ASP A 97 -3.27 17.62 2.54
N LEU A 98 -3.02 16.56 1.75
CA LEU A 98 -3.72 16.36 0.48
C LEU A 98 -5.22 16.17 0.68
N LEU A 99 -5.64 15.31 1.61
CA LEU A 99 -7.07 15.12 1.91
C LEU A 99 -7.72 16.44 2.34
N SER A 100 -7.06 17.21 3.22
CA SER A 100 -7.53 18.53 3.65
C SER A 100 -7.74 19.51 2.48
N VAL A 101 -6.78 19.58 1.54
CA VAL A 101 -6.86 20.49 0.37
C VAL A 101 -7.93 20.04 -0.62
N LEU A 102 -8.32 18.77 -0.59
CA LEU A 102 -9.37 18.19 -1.43
C LEU A 102 -10.74 18.18 -0.73
N ASP A 103 -10.87 18.80 0.44
CA ASP A 103 -12.10 18.81 1.26
C ASP A 103 -12.61 17.39 1.57
N ILE A 104 -11.70 16.44 1.75
CA ILE A 104 -12.01 15.06 2.15
C ILE A 104 -11.79 14.92 3.66
N GLU A 105 -12.88 14.81 4.38
CA GLU A 105 -12.85 14.70 5.85
C GLU A 105 -12.36 13.34 6.32
N ARG A 106 -12.76 12.26 5.62
CA ARG A 106 -12.41 10.87 6.00
C ARG A 106 -12.27 10.01 4.76
N ALA A 107 -11.43 8.98 4.83
CA ALA A 107 -11.21 8.06 3.72
C ALA A 107 -10.89 6.63 4.17
N THR A 108 -11.15 5.67 3.29
CA THR A 108 -10.53 4.36 3.35
C THR A 108 -9.12 4.48 2.80
N ILE A 109 -8.13 4.08 3.61
CA ILE A 109 -6.72 4.19 3.26
C ILE A 109 -6.23 2.84 2.75
N VAL A 110 -5.76 2.82 1.50
CA VAL A 110 -5.18 1.64 0.85
C VAL A 110 -3.69 1.89 0.63
N GLY A 111 -2.83 1.03 1.13
CA GLY A 111 -1.38 1.20 0.98
C GLY A 111 -0.70 -0.05 0.45
N HIS A 112 0.09 0.12 -0.62
CA HIS A 112 0.91 -0.94 -1.20
C HIS A 112 2.37 -0.78 -0.79
N SER A 113 3.03 -1.86 -0.34
CA SER A 113 4.46 -1.88 -0.03
C SER A 113 4.86 -0.77 0.96
N LEU A 114 5.73 0.18 0.59
CA LEU A 114 6.02 1.40 1.37
C LEU A 114 4.73 2.12 1.76
N GLY A 115 3.79 2.26 0.80
CA GLY A 115 2.48 2.87 1.04
C GLY A 115 1.68 2.17 2.13
N GLY A 116 1.88 0.87 2.34
CA GLY A 116 1.29 0.13 3.46
C GLY A 116 1.82 0.61 4.81
N GLY A 117 3.14 0.81 4.91
CA GLY A 117 3.74 1.45 6.08
C GLY A 117 3.24 2.88 6.31
N VAL A 118 3.08 3.66 5.21
CA VAL A 118 2.49 5.02 5.28
C VAL A 118 1.04 4.95 5.74
N ALA A 119 0.24 3.99 5.26
CA ALA A 119 -1.15 3.82 5.64
C ALA A 119 -1.30 3.46 7.14
N MET A 120 -0.47 2.55 7.65
CA MET A 120 -0.42 2.24 9.09
C MET A 120 0.00 3.45 9.92
N GLN A 121 1.03 4.18 9.49
CA GLN A 121 1.47 5.41 10.17
C GLN A 121 0.39 6.51 10.13
N PHE A 122 -0.35 6.62 9.02
CA PHE A 122 -1.48 7.54 8.88
C PHE A 122 -2.59 7.19 9.89
N ALA A 123 -2.95 5.90 9.99
CA ALA A 123 -3.95 5.45 10.95
C ALA A 123 -3.53 5.71 12.42
N TYR A 124 -2.23 5.60 12.71
CA TYR A 124 -1.67 5.96 14.01
C TYR A 124 -1.72 7.47 14.29
N GLN A 125 -1.31 8.30 13.33
CA GLN A 125 -1.22 9.75 13.54
C GLN A 125 -2.57 10.47 13.43
N PHE A 126 -3.46 9.98 12.55
CA PHE A 126 -4.72 10.63 12.18
C PHE A 126 -5.89 9.66 12.21
N PRO A 127 -6.14 8.93 13.31
CA PRO A 127 -7.18 7.90 13.37
C PRO A 127 -8.57 8.46 13.07
N HIS A 128 -8.83 9.73 13.38
CA HIS A 128 -10.10 10.40 13.11
C HIS A 128 -10.40 10.62 11.60
N LEU A 129 -9.37 10.53 10.73
CA LEU A 129 -9.52 10.65 9.27
C LEU A 129 -9.70 9.27 8.58
N VAL A 130 -9.55 8.17 9.33
CA VAL A 130 -9.58 6.80 8.77
C VAL A 130 -10.96 6.19 8.93
N GLU A 131 -11.55 5.73 7.84
CA GLU A 131 -12.75 4.91 7.86
C GLU A 131 -12.43 3.42 7.90
N ARG A 132 -11.45 3.00 7.09
CA ARG A 132 -10.99 1.62 6.95
C ARG A 132 -9.52 1.61 6.51
N LEU A 133 -8.85 0.49 6.72
CA LEU A 133 -7.46 0.30 6.33
C LEU A 133 -7.34 -0.95 5.43
N ILE A 134 -6.67 -0.82 4.28
CA ILE A 134 -6.38 -1.94 3.39
C ILE A 134 -4.87 -1.99 3.16
N LEU A 135 -4.23 -3.07 3.57
CA LEU A 135 -2.78 -3.29 3.50
C LEU A 135 -2.47 -4.30 2.39
N VAL A 136 -1.70 -3.89 1.38
CA VAL A 136 -1.38 -4.71 0.20
C VAL A 136 0.12 -4.92 0.13
N GLY A 137 0.61 -6.15 0.35
CA GLY A 137 2.05 -6.43 0.35
C GLY A 137 2.84 -5.45 1.22
N ALA A 138 2.29 -5.07 2.39
CA ALA A 138 2.71 -3.89 3.15
C ALA A 138 4.12 -4.03 3.73
N GLY A 139 4.95 -3.00 3.54
CA GLY A 139 6.16 -2.79 4.32
C GLY A 139 5.84 -2.34 5.75
N GLY A 140 6.81 -2.47 6.65
CA GLY A 140 6.66 -2.01 8.04
C GLY A 140 5.94 -3.00 8.96
N VAL A 141 5.70 -4.25 8.55
CA VAL A 141 5.17 -5.28 9.44
C VAL A 141 6.28 -5.81 10.34
N THR A 142 7.36 -6.33 9.76
CA THR A 142 8.54 -6.79 10.50
C THR A 142 9.83 -6.25 9.89
N LYS A 143 10.98 -6.60 10.50
CA LYS A 143 12.31 -6.20 9.99
C LYS A 143 12.68 -6.85 8.66
N ASP A 144 12.06 -7.98 8.30
CA ASP A 144 12.42 -8.71 7.10
C ASP A 144 12.03 -7.98 5.83
N VAL A 145 12.97 -7.92 4.89
CA VAL A 145 12.77 -7.39 3.54
C VAL A 145 13.79 -8.01 2.60
N ASN A 146 13.50 -7.99 1.30
CA ASN A 146 14.37 -8.54 0.27
C ASN A 146 15.81 -8.01 0.40
N PHE A 147 16.79 -8.91 0.18
CA PHE A 147 18.21 -8.60 0.26
C PHE A 147 18.64 -7.46 -0.67
N VAL A 148 18.04 -7.37 -1.87
CA VAL A 148 18.35 -6.31 -2.85
C VAL A 148 18.05 -4.92 -2.29
N LEU A 149 16.92 -4.75 -1.56
CA LEU A 149 16.58 -3.49 -0.92
C LEU A 149 17.53 -3.14 0.22
N ARG A 150 18.01 -4.14 0.99
CA ARG A 150 19.03 -3.94 2.02
C ARG A 150 20.34 -3.47 1.40
N TRP A 151 20.77 -4.12 0.32
CA TRP A 151 21.99 -3.72 -0.40
C TRP A 151 21.86 -2.31 -1.02
N ALA A 152 20.74 -2.02 -1.66
CA ALA A 152 20.47 -0.70 -2.25
C ALA A 152 20.39 0.43 -1.22
N SER A 153 20.13 0.14 0.06
CA SER A 153 20.13 1.14 1.15
C SER A 153 21.55 1.58 1.56
N LEU A 154 22.58 0.78 1.24
CA LEU A 154 23.97 1.11 1.53
C LEU A 154 24.45 2.30 0.69
N PRO A 155 25.52 3.01 1.09
CA PRO A 155 26.07 4.11 0.32
C PRO A 155 26.38 3.75 -1.15
N MET A 156 26.97 2.58 -1.39
CA MET A 156 27.25 2.07 -2.73
C MET A 156 26.00 1.78 -3.57
N GLY A 157 24.84 1.53 -2.95
CA GLY A 157 23.58 1.32 -3.66
C GLY A 157 23.11 2.55 -4.44
N SER A 158 23.31 3.76 -3.90
CA SER A 158 23.00 5.00 -4.63
C SER A 158 23.93 5.20 -5.83
N GLU A 159 25.20 4.80 -5.74
CA GLU A 159 26.14 4.84 -6.85
C GLU A 159 25.74 3.84 -7.95
N ALA A 160 25.33 2.63 -7.58
CA ALA A 160 24.81 1.66 -8.53
C ALA A 160 23.56 2.15 -9.27
N ILE A 161 22.62 2.80 -8.55
CA ILE A 161 21.45 3.43 -9.17
C ILE A 161 21.90 4.54 -10.14
N ALA A 162 22.94 5.30 -9.81
CA ALA A 162 23.47 6.34 -10.68
C ALA A 162 24.01 5.78 -12.00
N LEU A 163 24.48 4.54 -12.07
CA LEU A 163 24.90 3.89 -13.32
C LEU A 163 23.76 3.74 -14.33
N LEU A 164 22.50 3.70 -13.89
CA LEU A 164 21.34 3.68 -14.79
C LEU A 164 21.26 4.93 -15.70
N ARG A 165 21.98 6.01 -15.35
CA ARG A 165 22.08 7.24 -16.16
C ARG A 165 22.98 7.07 -17.39
N LEU A 166 23.82 6.04 -17.41
CA LEU A 166 24.68 5.78 -18.56
C LEU A 166 23.84 5.32 -19.77
N PRO A 167 24.09 5.82 -20.98
CA PRO A 167 23.16 5.69 -22.11
C PRO A 167 22.74 4.28 -22.49
N LEU A 168 23.57 3.29 -22.24
CA LEU A 168 23.27 1.88 -22.60
C LEU A 168 22.90 1.00 -21.41
N VAL A 169 23.05 1.48 -20.16
CA VAL A 169 22.85 0.64 -18.98
C VAL A 169 21.39 0.36 -18.73
N LEU A 170 20.52 1.38 -18.68
CA LEU A 170 19.09 1.17 -18.46
C LEU A 170 18.46 0.32 -19.59
N PRO A 171 18.67 0.60 -20.89
CA PRO A 171 18.18 -0.27 -21.96
C PRO A 171 18.66 -1.72 -21.83
N ALA A 172 19.93 -1.94 -21.49
CA ALA A 172 20.46 -3.29 -21.27
C ALA A 172 19.78 -4.01 -20.09
N VAL A 173 19.58 -3.31 -18.96
CA VAL A 173 18.86 -3.81 -17.80
C VAL A 173 17.42 -4.15 -18.16
N GLN A 174 16.74 -3.29 -18.94
CA GLN A 174 15.37 -3.50 -19.42
C GLN A 174 15.27 -4.76 -20.29
N VAL A 175 16.17 -4.94 -21.26
CA VAL A 175 16.20 -6.10 -22.13
C VAL A 175 16.47 -7.37 -21.33
N ALA A 176 17.56 -7.37 -20.53
CA ALA A 176 17.92 -8.51 -19.69
C ALA A 176 16.80 -8.89 -18.73
N GLY A 177 16.16 -7.89 -18.10
CA GLY A 177 15.05 -8.10 -17.20
C GLY A 177 13.82 -8.70 -17.88
N ARG A 178 13.46 -8.26 -19.10
CA ARG A 178 12.36 -8.84 -19.88
C ARG A 178 12.64 -10.31 -20.26
N VAL A 179 13.87 -10.60 -20.70
CA VAL A 179 14.28 -11.98 -21.04
C VAL A 179 14.21 -12.86 -19.78
N LEU A 180 14.76 -12.36 -18.66
CA LEU A 180 14.73 -13.08 -17.40
C LEU A 180 13.30 -13.27 -16.87
N GLY A 181 12.45 -12.25 -16.96
CA GLY A 181 11.04 -12.34 -16.58
C GLY A 181 10.29 -13.38 -17.37
N ALA A 182 10.51 -13.43 -18.69
CA ALA A 182 9.93 -14.46 -19.57
C ALA A 182 10.43 -15.88 -19.22
N ALA A 183 11.74 -16.02 -18.94
CA ALA A 183 12.35 -17.30 -18.56
C ALA A 183 11.87 -17.80 -17.17
N LEU A 184 11.68 -16.89 -16.22
CA LEU A 184 11.22 -17.21 -14.88
C LEU A 184 9.68 -17.35 -14.76
N GLY A 185 8.94 -16.85 -15.74
CA GLY A 185 7.50 -17.03 -15.94
C GLY A 185 6.65 -17.01 -14.68
N SER A 186 6.29 -18.19 -14.17
CA SER A 186 5.38 -18.36 -13.04
C SER A 186 6.02 -18.19 -11.65
N THR A 187 7.32 -17.90 -11.54
CA THR A 187 7.97 -17.62 -10.25
C THR A 187 7.57 -16.22 -9.73
N GLY A 188 7.73 -15.99 -8.44
CA GLY A 188 7.48 -14.66 -7.85
C GLY A 188 8.32 -13.57 -8.50
N LEU A 189 9.62 -13.83 -8.74
CA LEU A 189 10.50 -12.88 -9.41
C LEU A 189 10.05 -12.58 -10.84
N GLY A 190 9.64 -13.60 -11.61
CA GLY A 190 9.17 -13.42 -12.98
C GLY A 190 7.91 -12.55 -13.06
N ARG A 191 7.01 -12.66 -12.07
CA ARG A 191 5.79 -11.84 -11.98
C ARG A 191 6.07 -10.39 -11.58
N ASP A 192 6.97 -10.18 -10.63
CA ASP A 192 7.27 -8.84 -10.11
C ASP A 192 8.18 -8.03 -11.04
N LEU A 193 9.01 -8.72 -11.85
CA LEU A 193 10.04 -8.08 -12.67
C LEU A 193 9.52 -7.02 -13.65
N PRO A 194 8.38 -7.19 -14.36
CA PRO A 194 7.83 -6.13 -15.20
C PRO A 194 7.53 -4.84 -14.44
N ASN A 195 7.01 -4.94 -13.22
CA ASN A 195 6.72 -3.80 -12.36
C ASN A 195 8.01 -3.15 -11.82
N VAL A 196 9.00 -3.95 -11.44
CA VAL A 196 10.31 -3.46 -11.03
C VAL A 196 11.00 -2.71 -12.18
N LEU A 197 10.95 -3.23 -13.41
CA LEU A 197 11.51 -2.57 -14.58
C LEU A 197 10.81 -1.23 -14.87
N ARG A 198 9.50 -1.16 -14.71
CA ARG A 198 8.73 0.10 -14.83
C ARG A 198 9.17 1.13 -13.78
N ILE A 199 9.42 0.71 -12.54
CA ILE A 199 9.93 1.59 -11.48
C ILE A 199 11.32 2.12 -11.83
N LEU A 200 12.17 1.31 -12.46
CA LEU A 200 13.52 1.72 -12.86
C LEU A 200 13.52 2.81 -13.94
N ASP A 201 12.44 2.96 -14.72
CA ASP A 201 12.37 3.97 -15.80
C ASP A 201 12.47 5.42 -15.28
N ASP A 202 11.99 5.69 -14.07
CA ASP A 202 12.03 7.02 -13.46
C ASP A 202 13.36 7.32 -12.73
N LEU A 203 14.16 6.30 -12.38
CA LEU A 203 15.38 6.44 -11.56
C LEU A 203 16.59 7.12 -12.23
N PRO A 204 16.76 7.12 -13.58
CA PRO A 204 17.83 7.87 -14.21
C PRO A 204 17.78 9.37 -13.96
N GLU A 205 16.60 9.93 -13.67
CA GLU A 205 16.47 11.34 -13.33
C GLU A 205 17.17 11.63 -11.97
N PRO A 206 18.14 12.58 -11.89
CA PRO A 206 18.96 12.78 -10.69
C PRO A 206 18.17 13.07 -9.41
N THR A 207 17.11 13.86 -9.50
CA THR A 207 16.30 14.21 -8.32
C THR A 207 15.42 13.02 -7.89
N ALA A 208 14.94 12.21 -8.84
CA ALA A 208 14.20 10.98 -8.56
C ALA A 208 15.08 9.94 -7.86
N SER A 209 16.28 9.68 -8.37
CA SER A 209 17.20 8.72 -7.73
C SER A 209 17.66 9.19 -6.35
N ALA A 210 17.86 10.51 -6.16
CA ALA A 210 18.18 11.06 -4.85
C ALA A 210 17.01 10.93 -3.85
N ALA A 211 15.77 11.19 -4.29
CA ALA A 211 14.56 11.01 -3.48
C ALA A 211 14.35 9.53 -3.14
N PHE A 212 14.48 8.63 -4.13
CA PHE A 212 14.40 7.18 -3.92
C PHE A 212 15.41 6.71 -2.86
N SER A 213 16.68 7.10 -3.00
CA SER A 213 17.75 6.70 -2.06
C SER A 213 17.50 7.23 -0.66
N ARG A 214 16.99 8.47 -0.51
CA ARG A 214 16.61 9.03 0.80
C ARG A 214 15.43 8.28 1.41
N THR A 215 14.38 8.02 0.62
CA THR A 215 13.23 7.24 1.06
C THR A 215 13.66 5.84 1.51
N LEU A 216 14.47 5.15 0.70
CA LEU A 216 14.92 3.81 1.02
C LEU A 216 15.71 3.79 2.33
N ARG A 217 16.66 4.71 2.52
CA ARG A 217 17.46 4.83 3.76
C ARG A 217 16.65 5.26 4.98
N ALA A 218 15.51 5.91 4.79
CA ALA A 218 14.61 6.26 5.89
C ALA A 218 13.82 5.04 6.40
N VAL A 219 13.69 3.97 5.59
CA VAL A 219 12.84 2.82 5.91
C VAL A 219 13.56 1.48 5.97
N VAL A 220 14.77 1.37 5.36
CA VAL A 220 15.57 0.13 5.29
C VAL A 220 17.04 0.44 5.56
N ASP A 221 17.68 -0.40 6.36
CA ASP A 221 19.14 -0.47 6.54
C ASP A 221 19.66 -1.88 6.21
N TRP A 222 20.92 -2.14 6.47
CA TRP A 222 21.53 -3.45 6.24
C TRP A 222 20.92 -4.58 7.11
N ARG A 223 20.24 -4.23 8.22
CA ARG A 223 19.54 -5.15 9.12
C ARG A 223 18.12 -5.45 8.67
N GLY A 224 17.56 -4.62 7.77
CA GLY A 224 16.21 -4.74 7.24
C GLY A 224 15.38 -3.48 7.41
N GLN A 225 14.08 -3.62 7.62
CA GLN A 225 13.18 -2.48 7.83
C GLN A 225 13.47 -1.82 9.19
N ILE A 226 13.69 -0.49 9.17
CA ILE A 226 13.96 0.32 10.38
C ILE A 226 12.66 0.56 11.14
N VAL A 227 11.59 0.89 10.40
CA VAL A 227 10.28 1.20 10.97
C VAL A 227 9.40 -0.04 10.88
N THR A 228 8.94 -0.52 12.03
CA THR A 228 7.94 -1.58 12.13
C THR A 228 6.76 -1.08 12.97
N MET A 229 5.55 -1.56 12.65
CA MET A 229 4.31 -1.06 13.23
C MET A 229 3.57 -2.10 14.08
N LEU A 230 4.11 -3.33 14.20
CA LEU A 230 3.47 -4.39 15.01
C LEU A 230 3.25 -3.99 16.47
N ASP A 231 4.17 -3.21 17.03
CA ASP A 231 4.07 -2.67 18.40
C ASP A 231 2.91 -1.68 18.60
N ARG A 232 2.30 -1.21 17.51
CA ARG A 232 1.21 -0.22 17.49
C ARG A 232 -0.06 -0.72 16.83
N CYS A 233 -0.09 -1.97 16.36
CA CYS A 233 -1.28 -2.53 15.70
C CYS A 233 -2.54 -2.51 16.60
N TYR A 234 -2.37 -2.53 17.92
CA TYR A 234 -3.49 -2.38 18.86
C TYR A 234 -4.27 -1.06 18.68
N LEU A 235 -3.65 -0.02 18.13
CA LEU A 235 -4.31 1.25 17.85
C LEU A 235 -5.31 1.17 16.68
N THR A 236 -5.29 0.08 15.91
CA THR A 236 -6.25 -0.16 14.83
C THR A 236 -7.47 -0.96 15.28
N GLU A 237 -7.64 -1.27 16.57
CA GLU A 237 -8.70 -2.13 17.09
C GLU A 237 -10.11 -1.68 16.68
N ALA A 238 -10.36 -0.37 16.64
CA ALA A 238 -11.63 0.20 16.20
C ALA A 238 -11.74 0.41 14.68
N ILE A 239 -10.68 0.13 13.92
CA ILE A 239 -10.61 0.36 12.47
C ILE A 239 -10.77 -0.98 11.75
N PRO A 240 -11.77 -1.15 10.86
CA PRO A 240 -11.81 -2.33 10.01
C PRO A 240 -10.56 -2.43 9.13
N VAL A 241 -9.89 -3.59 9.15
CA VAL A 241 -8.65 -3.83 8.42
C VAL A 241 -8.81 -4.99 7.45
N GLN A 242 -8.41 -4.79 6.19
CA GLN A 242 -8.23 -5.83 5.17
C GLN A 242 -6.76 -5.97 4.85
N ILE A 243 -6.24 -7.17 4.87
CA ILE A 243 -4.87 -7.52 4.49
C ILE A 243 -4.93 -8.31 3.18
N VAL A 244 -4.13 -7.91 2.19
CA VAL A 244 -4.06 -8.56 0.86
C VAL A 244 -2.60 -8.88 0.55
N TRP A 245 -2.32 -10.13 0.14
CA TRP A 245 -0.94 -10.54 -0.14
C TRP A 245 -0.85 -11.63 -1.19
N GLY A 246 0.23 -11.61 -1.99
CA GLY A 246 0.54 -12.69 -2.94
C GLY A 246 1.38 -13.78 -2.29
N THR A 247 1.10 -15.06 -2.59
CA THR A 247 1.88 -16.20 -2.06
C THR A 247 3.32 -16.24 -2.57
N LYS A 248 3.58 -15.63 -3.72
CA LYS A 248 4.90 -15.57 -4.38
C LYS A 248 5.58 -14.21 -4.24
N ASP A 249 5.15 -13.37 -3.29
CA ASP A 249 5.80 -12.09 -3.01
C ASP A 249 7.26 -12.31 -2.58
N VAL A 250 8.20 -11.88 -3.46
CA VAL A 250 9.65 -11.98 -3.20
C VAL A 250 10.23 -10.71 -2.59
N VAL A 251 9.45 -9.63 -2.52
CA VAL A 251 9.87 -8.34 -1.95
C VAL A 251 9.59 -8.31 -0.45
N VAL A 252 8.35 -8.58 -0.07
CA VAL A 252 7.91 -8.70 1.33
C VAL A 252 7.23 -10.05 1.50
N PRO A 253 7.88 -11.06 2.08
CA PRO A 253 7.39 -12.43 2.13
C PRO A 253 5.99 -12.55 2.74
N VAL A 254 5.16 -13.44 2.18
CA VAL A 254 3.76 -13.65 2.59
C VAL A 254 3.57 -13.95 4.09
N ARG A 255 4.59 -14.47 4.80
CA ARG A 255 4.55 -14.65 6.25
C ARG A 255 4.23 -13.35 7.02
N HIS A 256 4.54 -12.18 6.43
CA HIS A 256 4.19 -10.90 7.03
C HIS A 256 2.67 -10.66 7.05
N ALA A 257 1.93 -11.20 6.07
CA ALA A 257 0.47 -11.14 6.07
C ALA A 257 -0.12 -11.85 7.29
N TRP A 258 0.36 -13.06 7.59
CA TRP A 258 -0.06 -13.83 8.77
C TRP A 258 0.32 -13.14 10.08
N MET A 259 1.52 -12.56 10.14
CA MET A 259 1.97 -11.82 11.33
C MET A 259 1.14 -10.54 11.55
N ALA A 260 0.84 -9.79 10.49
CA ALA A 260 -0.02 -8.62 10.57
C ALA A 260 -1.44 -9.00 11.00
N HIS A 261 -1.99 -10.07 10.41
CA HIS A 261 -3.32 -10.57 10.77
C HIS A 261 -3.40 -11.00 12.24
N ALA A 262 -2.38 -11.71 12.73
CA ALA A 262 -2.31 -12.10 14.15
C ALA A 262 -2.18 -10.89 15.10
N ALA A 263 -1.49 -9.81 14.67
CA ALA A 263 -1.31 -8.60 15.45
C ALA A 263 -2.51 -7.62 15.39
N MET A 264 -3.42 -7.83 14.45
CA MET A 264 -4.64 -7.03 14.25
C MET A 264 -5.88 -7.92 14.34
N PRO A 265 -6.32 -8.32 15.56
CA PRO A 265 -7.50 -9.16 15.74
C PRO A 265 -8.73 -8.49 15.10
N GLY A 266 -9.53 -9.29 14.36
CA GLY A 266 -10.67 -8.77 13.60
C GLY A 266 -10.34 -8.27 12.20
N SER A 267 -9.06 -8.21 11.81
CA SER A 267 -8.69 -7.98 10.41
C SER A 267 -9.16 -9.14 9.52
N ARG A 268 -9.34 -8.87 8.24
CA ARG A 268 -9.59 -9.89 7.21
C ARG A 268 -8.31 -10.15 6.43
N LEU A 269 -8.06 -11.39 6.09
CA LEU A 269 -6.89 -11.79 5.31
C LEU A 269 -7.35 -12.39 3.97
N GLU A 270 -6.78 -11.90 2.88
CA GLU A 270 -7.02 -12.39 1.53
C GLU A 270 -5.68 -12.73 0.88
N ILE A 271 -5.45 -14.00 0.59
CA ILE A 271 -4.22 -14.48 -0.04
C ILE A 271 -4.48 -14.74 -1.52
N PHE A 272 -3.67 -14.11 -2.37
CA PHE A 272 -3.70 -14.25 -3.82
C PHE A 272 -2.73 -15.34 -4.24
N GLU A 273 -3.26 -16.53 -4.50
CA GLU A 273 -2.47 -17.68 -4.89
C GLU A 273 -1.73 -17.44 -6.22
N GLY A 274 -0.43 -17.73 -6.20
CA GLY A 274 0.44 -17.55 -7.36
C GLY A 274 0.82 -16.11 -7.66
N SER A 275 0.25 -15.11 -6.98
CA SER A 275 0.55 -13.69 -7.17
C SER A 275 1.88 -13.29 -6.51
N GLY A 276 2.57 -12.32 -7.12
CA GLY A 276 3.77 -11.68 -6.58
C GLY A 276 3.46 -10.53 -5.64
N HIS A 277 4.33 -9.51 -5.67
CA HIS A 277 4.23 -8.32 -4.82
C HIS A 277 3.09 -7.36 -5.22
N PHE A 278 2.53 -7.51 -6.43
CA PHE A 278 1.52 -6.62 -7.00
C PHE A 278 0.20 -7.35 -7.30
N PRO A 279 -0.54 -7.85 -6.28
CA PRO A 279 -1.75 -8.64 -6.51
C PRO A 279 -2.83 -7.89 -7.31
N PHE A 280 -2.89 -6.57 -7.24
CA PHE A 280 -3.80 -5.73 -8.02
C PHE A 280 -3.39 -5.59 -9.51
N HIS A 281 -2.18 -6.00 -9.89
CA HIS A 281 -1.75 -6.16 -11.29
C HIS A 281 -1.98 -7.59 -11.78
N ASP A 282 -1.70 -8.57 -10.91
CA ASP A 282 -1.79 -9.99 -11.27
C ASP A 282 -3.24 -10.42 -11.46
N ASP A 283 -4.16 -9.97 -10.60
CA ASP A 283 -5.60 -10.22 -10.69
C ASP A 283 -6.40 -8.98 -10.27
N PRO A 284 -6.51 -7.97 -11.15
CA PRO A 284 -7.21 -6.73 -10.86
C PRO A 284 -8.71 -6.94 -10.59
N ALA A 285 -9.33 -7.93 -11.22
CA ALA A 285 -10.76 -8.21 -11.05
C ALA A 285 -11.04 -8.71 -9.62
N ARG A 286 -10.28 -9.69 -9.15
CA ARG A 286 -10.37 -10.20 -7.79
C ARG A 286 -10.01 -9.13 -6.75
N PHE A 287 -8.99 -8.30 -7.02
CA PHE A 287 -8.63 -7.22 -6.11
C PHE A 287 -9.78 -6.22 -5.93
N ILE A 288 -10.44 -5.82 -7.02
CA ILE A 288 -11.62 -4.94 -6.97
C ILE A 288 -12.74 -5.59 -6.17
N GLU A 289 -13.04 -6.87 -6.43
CA GLU A 289 -14.06 -7.64 -5.69
C GLU A 289 -13.75 -7.67 -4.18
N VAL A 290 -12.51 -7.90 -3.78
CA VAL A 290 -12.08 -7.90 -2.37
C VAL A 290 -12.33 -6.53 -1.73
N VAL A 291 -11.92 -5.44 -2.41
CA VAL A 291 -12.14 -4.08 -1.92
C VAL A 291 -13.64 -3.79 -1.80
N GLU A 292 -14.43 -4.05 -2.83
CA GLU A 292 -15.88 -3.78 -2.81
C GLU A 292 -16.59 -4.60 -1.73
N ARG A 293 -16.32 -5.89 -1.63
CA ARG A 293 -16.87 -6.77 -0.59
C ARG A 293 -16.49 -6.28 0.82
N PHE A 294 -15.27 -5.83 1.03
CA PHE A 294 -14.82 -5.27 2.29
C PHE A 294 -15.57 -3.97 2.63
N MET A 295 -15.71 -3.06 1.66
CA MET A 295 -16.46 -1.81 1.82
C MET A 295 -17.94 -2.05 2.14
N ASP A 296 -18.57 -3.03 1.48
CA ASP A 296 -19.99 -3.34 1.63
C ASP A 296 -20.32 -4.05 2.96
N SER A 297 -19.37 -4.80 3.51
CA SER A 297 -19.59 -5.68 4.67
C SER A 297 -18.98 -5.15 5.97
N THR A 298 -18.46 -3.92 5.97
CA THR A 298 -17.95 -3.24 7.17
C THR A 298 -18.52 -1.83 7.29
N ALA A 299 -18.81 -1.39 8.50
CA ALA A 299 -19.10 0.02 8.78
C ALA A 299 -17.79 0.83 8.81
N PRO A 300 -17.81 2.14 8.45
CA PRO A 300 -16.70 3.04 8.73
C PRO A 300 -16.36 3.06 10.22
N ALA A 301 -15.06 3.12 10.54
CA ALA A 301 -14.63 3.30 11.92
C ALA A 301 -15.24 4.55 12.54
N GLU A 302 -15.65 4.49 13.79
CA GLU A 302 -16.03 5.66 14.57
C GLU A 302 -14.83 6.08 15.45
N TYR A 303 -14.44 7.34 15.33
CA TYR A 303 -13.34 7.86 16.14
C TYR A 303 -13.84 8.25 17.53
N ASP A 304 -13.31 7.58 18.54
CA ASP A 304 -13.51 7.92 19.95
C ASP A 304 -12.15 8.29 20.60
N GLN A 305 -12.00 9.56 20.94
CA GLN A 305 -10.80 10.06 21.59
C GLN A 305 -10.60 9.47 23.01
N ALA A 306 -11.66 9.15 23.73
CA ALA A 306 -11.54 8.57 25.07
C ALA A 306 -11.07 7.11 24.98
N ALA A 307 -11.61 6.34 24.03
CA ALA A 307 -11.15 4.98 23.73
C ALA A 307 -9.68 4.97 23.31
N LEU A 308 -9.27 5.86 22.39
CA LEU A 308 -7.86 5.97 21.99
C LEU A 308 -6.92 6.29 23.17
N ARG A 309 -7.32 7.21 24.07
CA ARG A 309 -6.55 7.48 25.31
C ARG A 309 -6.45 6.25 26.20
N GLY A 310 -7.51 5.49 26.30
CA GLY A 310 -7.52 4.21 27.01
C GLY A 310 -6.48 3.24 26.42
N LEU A 311 -6.53 2.99 25.12
CA LEU A 311 -5.58 2.15 24.41
C LEU A 311 -4.12 2.60 24.61
N LEU A 312 -3.86 3.91 24.50
CA LEU A 312 -2.50 4.46 24.70
C LEU A 312 -2.00 4.28 26.14
N ARG A 313 -2.88 4.36 27.17
CA ARG A 313 -2.51 4.18 28.57
C ARG A 313 -2.25 2.72 28.93
N THR A 314 -2.99 1.79 28.33
CA THR A 314 -2.88 0.36 28.60
C THR A 314 -1.86 -0.34 27.70
N GLY A 315 -1.37 0.33 26.63
CA GLY A 315 -0.45 -0.26 25.67
C GLY A 315 -1.05 -1.46 24.93
N GLY A 316 -2.38 -1.51 24.78
CA GLY A 316 -3.08 -2.65 24.17
C GLY A 316 -3.21 -3.88 25.08
N GLY A 317 -3.00 -3.73 26.40
CA GLY A 317 -3.01 -4.82 27.38
C GLY A 317 -1.75 -5.69 27.32
N GLU A 318 -1.70 -6.74 28.12
CA GLU A 318 -0.54 -7.68 28.24
C GLU A 318 -0.09 -8.31 26.90
N ARG A 319 -0.87 -8.16 25.82
CA ARG A 319 -0.57 -8.69 24.49
C ARG A 319 0.49 -7.90 23.71
N ALA A 320 0.70 -6.62 24.03
CA ALA A 320 1.57 -5.75 23.22
C ALA A 320 3.06 -5.77 23.64
N VAL A 321 3.41 -6.22 24.85
CA VAL A 321 4.74 -5.99 25.41
C VAL A 321 5.55 -7.27 25.71
N SER A 322 4.95 -8.44 25.78
CA SER A 322 5.63 -9.65 26.29
C SER A 322 5.74 -10.82 25.31
N GLY A 323 5.30 -10.69 24.07
CA GLY A 323 5.50 -11.77 23.10
C GLY A 323 6.80 -11.57 22.31
N PRO A 324 7.73 -12.58 22.29
CA PRO A 324 8.64 -12.67 21.16
C PRO A 324 7.80 -12.65 19.87
N ALA A 325 8.36 -12.10 18.78
CA ALA A 325 7.72 -12.19 17.46
C ALA A 325 7.08 -13.59 17.32
N PRO A 326 5.82 -13.71 16.85
CA PRO A 326 5.06 -14.96 16.90
C PRO A 326 5.98 -16.10 16.44
N THR A 327 6.15 -17.10 17.31
CA THR A 327 7.05 -18.21 17.04
C THR A 327 6.59 -18.91 15.76
N ARG A 328 7.52 -19.53 15.05
CA ARG A 328 7.22 -20.35 13.86
C ARG A 328 6.01 -21.29 14.10
N VAL A 329 5.84 -21.75 15.33
CA VAL A 329 4.72 -22.60 15.78
C VAL A 329 3.40 -21.82 15.81
N ALA A 330 3.38 -20.58 16.29
CA ALA A 330 2.16 -19.76 16.29
C ALA A 330 1.70 -19.38 14.86
N VAL A 331 2.68 -19.12 13.97
CA VAL A 331 2.42 -18.87 12.54
C VAL A 331 1.89 -20.15 11.86
N LEU A 332 2.49 -21.30 12.14
CA LEU A 332 2.05 -22.60 11.60
C LEU A 332 0.67 -23.02 12.14
N ASN A 333 0.37 -22.74 13.40
CA ASN A 333 -0.94 -23.01 13.97
C ASN A 333 -2.04 -22.07 13.37
N ALA A 334 -1.72 -20.82 13.09
CA ALA A 334 -2.62 -19.90 12.38
C ALA A 334 -2.89 -20.37 10.93
N MET A 335 -1.86 -20.86 10.23
CA MET A 335 -2.01 -21.43 8.89
C MET A 335 -2.84 -22.72 8.86
N GLY A 336 -2.74 -23.56 9.92
CA GLY A 336 -3.47 -24.83 10.01
C GLY A 336 -4.93 -24.69 10.49
N SER A 337 -5.34 -23.54 11.01
CA SER A 337 -6.74 -23.28 11.42
C SER A 337 -7.63 -22.86 10.25
N ASP A 338 -7.07 -22.23 9.22
CA ASP A 338 -7.85 -21.82 8.04
C ASP A 338 -8.16 -22.98 7.07
N GLU A 339 -7.28 -24.00 7.01
CA GLU A 339 -7.56 -25.20 6.19
C GLU A 339 -8.75 -26.03 6.73
N ARG A 340 -9.13 -25.89 8.01
CA ARG A 340 -10.26 -26.61 8.63
C ARG A 340 -11.59 -25.89 8.55
N SER A 341 -11.59 -24.61 8.16
CA SER A 341 -12.82 -23.83 7.96
C SER A 341 -13.31 -23.81 6.52
N ALA A 342 -12.59 -24.44 5.60
CA ALA A 342 -12.90 -24.50 4.17
C ALA A 342 -13.37 -25.89 3.66
N THR A 343 -13.66 -26.84 4.60
CA THR A 343 -14.29 -28.14 4.29
C THR A 343 -15.70 -28.24 4.94
#